data_befcb09666410566ab3f92d4e6f82492
#
_entry.id   befcb09666410566ab3f92d4e6f82492
#
_cell.length_a   1.000
_cell.length_b   1.000
_cell.length_c   1.000
_cell.angle_alpha   90.00
_cell.angle_beta   90.00
_cell.angle_gamma   90.00
#
_symmetry.space_group_name_H-M   'P 1'
#
loop_
_entity.id
_entity.type
_entity.pdbx_description
1 polymer ?
#
loop_
_entity_poly.entity_id
_entity_poly.type
_entity_poly.pdbx_seq_one_letter_code
_entity_poly.pdbx_strand_id
1 'polypeptide(L)'
;MRRLIYFIVFVVVVVAIAYIVYEHRAWLGLSSAGGGVPTDVTNADLQPAHVSWRAVDRTQDGFRIDMPSDASEEQIPAYTANGGAEQMEMLVAMPNADTTYAIVWDDNPPVERASGEAVEKTLNNARDGALARTHTTLIGETHAKYLGYPARNFSGRNDSGGLFEARLILAGKKLYMMIVALPAASARRDEDVNHFFDSLKLNGAHGQ
;
A
#
# COMPACT_ATOMS: atom_id res chain seq x y z
N MET A 1 16.03 1.26 27.76
CA MET A 1 15.79 0.04 26.98
C MET A 1 14.37 -0.09 26.39
N ARG A 2 13.44 0.81 26.67
CA ARG A 2 12.05 0.77 26.11
C ARG A 2 11.87 1.41 24.72
N ARG A 3 12.90 2.04 24.16
CA ARG A 3 12.80 2.84 22.91
C ARG A 3 13.12 2.11 21.61
N LEU A 4 13.66 0.89 21.69
CA LEU A 4 14.06 0.10 20.50
C LEU A 4 12.93 -0.82 19.98
N ILE A 5 11.82 -0.89 20.68
CA ILE A 5 10.84 -1.96 20.57
C ILE A 5 9.73 -1.65 19.54
N TYR A 6 9.46 -0.37 19.27
CA TYR A 6 8.39 0.04 18.33
C TYR A 6 8.79 -0.01 16.84
N PHE A 7 10.06 -0.30 16.56
CA PHE A 7 10.61 -0.30 15.21
C PHE A 7 10.33 -1.60 14.42
N ILE A 8 9.94 -2.67 15.11
CA ILE A 8 9.89 -4.02 14.51
C ILE A 8 8.49 -4.37 13.96
N VAL A 9 7.43 -3.81 14.48
CA VAL A 9 6.05 -4.23 14.16
C VAL A 9 5.63 -3.91 12.73
N PHE A 10 6.10 -2.82 12.16
CA PHE A 10 5.74 -2.41 10.80
C PHE A 10 6.58 -3.08 9.70
N VAL A 11 7.60 -3.81 10.08
CA VAL A 11 8.66 -4.36 9.22
C VAL A 11 8.20 -5.53 8.31
N VAL A 12 7.11 -6.23 8.59
CA VAL A 12 6.73 -7.46 7.85
C VAL A 12 5.79 -7.22 6.66
N VAL A 13 5.05 -6.11 6.64
CA VAL A 13 4.01 -5.85 5.64
C VAL A 13 4.51 -5.84 4.20
N VAL A 14 5.68 -5.33 3.95
CA VAL A 14 6.16 -5.09 2.58
C VAL A 14 7.03 -6.23 2.05
N VAL A 15 7.61 -7.08 2.90
CA VAL A 15 8.27 -8.33 2.43
C VAL A 15 7.25 -9.27 1.79
N ALA A 16 6.01 -9.30 2.29
CA ALA A 16 4.96 -10.09 1.66
C ALA A 16 4.65 -9.55 0.26
N ILE A 17 4.53 -8.23 0.09
CA ILE A 17 4.30 -7.63 -1.24
C ILE A 17 5.49 -7.90 -2.18
N ALA A 18 6.72 -7.72 -1.71
CA ALA A 18 7.91 -8.01 -2.51
C ALA A 18 8.09 -9.52 -2.77
N TYR A 19 7.73 -10.38 -1.82
CA TYR A 19 7.80 -11.83 -1.96
C TYR A 19 6.71 -12.36 -2.92
N ILE A 20 5.49 -11.82 -2.84
CA ILE A 20 4.38 -12.14 -3.76
C ILE A 20 4.76 -11.71 -5.18
N VAL A 21 5.28 -10.51 -5.36
CA VAL A 21 5.79 -10.03 -6.67
C VAL A 21 6.92 -10.92 -7.18
N TYR A 22 7.81 -11.40 -6.30
CA TYR A 22 8.93 -12.28 -6.67
C TYR A 22 8.47 -13.70 -7.01
N GLU A 23 7.57 -14.30 -6.24
CA GLU A 23 7.04 -15.65 -6.53
C GLU A 23 6.15 -15.67 -7.78
N HIS A 24 5.32 -14.65 -7.99
CA HIS A 24 4.54 -14.55 -9.23
C HIS A 24 5.40 -14.34 -10.47
N ARG A 25 6.56 -13.67 -10.37
CA ARG A 25 7.52 -13.60 -11.49
C ARG A 25 8.02 -14.98 -11.92
N ALA A 26 8.23 -15.89 -11.00
CA ALA A 26 8.68 -17.25 -11.33
C ALA A 26 7.58 -18.08 -12.01
N TRP A 27 6.30 -17.82 -11.71
CA TRP A 27 5.17 -18.51 -12.32
C TRP A 27 4.76 -17.92 -13.69
N LEU A 28 5.07 -16.65 -13.95
CA LEU A 28 4.77 -15.96 -15.22
C LEU A 28 5.75 -16.26 -16.35
N GLY A 29 6.72 -17.18 -16.16
CA GLY A 29 7.48 -17.79 -17.26
C GLY A 29 8.17 -16.81 -18.19
N LEU A 30 8.80 -15.75 -17.68
CA LEU A 30 9.69 -14.89 -18.47
C LEU A 30 11.04 -15.61 -18.74
N SER A 31 10.96 -16.76 -19.41
CA SER A 31 12.07 -17.32 -20.15
C SER A 31 12.26 -16.46 -21.39
N SER A 32 13.41 -15.84 -21.53
CA SER A 32 13.87 -15.21 -22.75
C SER A 32 14.01 -16.28 -23.85
N ALA A 33 12.93 -16.53 -24.59
CA ALA A 33 12.95 -17.30 -25.83
C ALA A 33 12.71 -16.31 -26.97
N GLY A 34 13.74 -16.10 -27.77
CA GLY A 34 13.64 -15.35 -29.02
C GLY A 34 12.61 -15.99 -29.93
N GLY A 35 11.58 -15.26 -30.26
CA GLY A 35 10.58 -15.60 -31.24
C GLY A 35 10.15 -14.35 -31.96
N GLY A 36 10.17 -14.38 -33.28
CA GLY A 36 9.97 -13.25 -34.17
C GLY A 36 8.71 -12.43 -33.88
N VAL A 37 8.86 -11.14 -33.94
CA VAL A 37 7.83 -10.12 -33.75
C VAL A 37 6.83 -10.23 -34.90
N PRO A 38 5.52 -10.46 -34.65
CA PRO A 38 4.49 -10.22 -35.66
C PRO A 38 4.39 -8.70 -35.91
N THR A 39 4.56 -8.28 -37.12
CA THR A 39 4.60 -6.87 -37.54
C THR A 39 3.21 -6.27 -37.81
N ASP A 40 2.20 -6.64 -37.06
CA ASP A 40 0.86 -6.08 -37.24
C ASP A 40 0.16 -5.81 -35.91
N VAL A 41 0.81 -4.99 -35.07
CA VAL A 41 0.19 -4.49 -33.83
C VAL A 41 -0.35 -3.10 -34.13
N THR A 42 -1.67 -2.99 -34.29
CA THR A 42 -2.34 -1.70 -34.38
C THR A 42 -2.17 -0.93 -33.05
N ASN A 43 -1.96 0.39 -33.10
CA ASN A 43 -1.78 1.25 -31.93
C ASN A 43 -2.92 1.17 -30.89
N ALA A 44 -4.03 0.52 -31.21
CA ALA A 44 -5.14 0.25 -30.28
C ALA A 44 -4.78 -0.81 -29.23
N ASP A 45 -3.85 -1.73 -29.51
CA ASP A 45 -3.45 -2.81 -28.61
C ASP A 45 -2.40 -2.35 -27.57
N LEU A 46 -1.88 -1.11 -27.70
CA LEU A 46 -0.86 -0.55 -26.81
C LEU A 46 -1.44 0.32 -25.70
N GLN A 47 -2.75 0.55 -25.65
CA GLN A 47 -3.34 1.21 -24.49
C GLN A 47 -3.40 0.21 -23.34
N PRO A 48 -2.73 0.50 -22.22
CA PRO A 48 -2.85 -0.35 -21.03
C PRO A 48 -4.34 -0.43 -20.65
N ALA A 49 -4.84 -1.66 -20.48
CA ALA A 49 -6.22 -1.89 -20.13
C ALA A 49 -6.60 -1.06 -18.90
N HIS A 50 -7.78 -0.44 -18.96
CA HIS A 50 -8.33 0.28 -17.81
C HIS A 50 -8.48 -0.69 -16.64
N VAL A 51 -8.12 -0.22 -15.43
CA VAL A 51 -8.36 -0.99 -14.22
C VAL A 51 -9.87 -1.16 -14.02
N SER A 52 -10.31 -2.39 -13.88
CA SER A 52 -11.71 -2.69 -13.53
C SER A 52 -11.84 -2.65 -12.02
N TRP A 53 -12.68 -1.76 -11.50
CA TRP A 53 -12.85 -1.53 -10.07
C TRP A 53 -14.08 -2.26 -9.53
N ARG A 54 -13.97 -2.76 -8.30
CA ARG A 54 -15.10 -3.26 -7.51
C ARG A 54 -15.06 -2.72 -6.09
N ALA A 55 -16.22 -2.41 -5.55
CA ALA A 55 -16.33 -2.02 -4.15
C ALA A 55 -16.13 -3.25 -3.26
N VAL A 56 -15.23 -3.13 -2.29
CA VAL A 56 -14.98 -4.11 -1.23
C VAL A 56 -15.47 -3.52 0.07
N ASP A 57 -16.40 -4.21 0.71
CA ASP A 57 -16.98 -3.80 2.00
C ASP A 57 -16.28 -4.56 3.12
N ARG A 58 -15.60 -3.81 3.98
CA ARG A 58 -14.91 -4.29 5.19
C ARG A 58 -15.45 -3.54 6.40
N THR A 59 -16.76 -3.48 6.53
CA THR A 59 -17.45 -2.77 7.61
C THR A 59 -17.00 -3.28 8.99
N GLN A 60 -16.71 -4.58 9.16
CA GLN A 60 -16.16 -5.14 10.39
C GLN A 60 -14.78 -4.56 10.73
N ASP A 61 -13.98 -4.20 9.72
CA ASP A 61 -12.65 -3.61 9.88
C ASP A 61 -12.68 -2.07 9.84
N GLY A 62 -13.88 -1.52 9.70
CA GLY A 62 -14.12 -0.09 9.80
C GLY A 62 -13.99 0.68 8.49
N PHE A 63 -13.98 0.01 7.32
CA PHE A 63 -13.84 0.71 6.04
C PHE A 63 -14.60 0.05 4.88
N ARG A 64 -14.72 0.80 3.80
CA ARG A 64 -15.08 0.35 2.46
C ARG A 64 -14.15 1.02 1.45
N ILE A 65 -13.77 0.32 0.38
CA ILE A 65 -12.81 0.80 -0.62
C ILE A 65 -13.14 0.20 -1.99
N ASP A 66 -12.81 0.91 -3.07
CA ASP A 66 -12.79 0.33 -4.40
C ASP A 66 -11.40 -0.28 -4.66
N MET A 67 -11.38 -1.58 -4.97
CA MET A 67 -10.17 -2.32 -5.32
C MET A 67 -10.26 -2.78 -6.78
N PRO A 68 -9.12 -2.99 -7.45
CA PRO A 68 -9.13 -3.73 -8.71
C PRO A 68 -9.87 -5.06 -8.57
N SER A 69 -10.54 -5.51 -9.62
CA SER A 69 -11.44 -6.67 -9.57
C SER A 69 -10.76 -8.00 -9.24
N ASP A 70 -9.43 -8.09 -9.41
CA ASP A 70 -8.59 -9.22 -9.08
C ASP A 70 -8.07 -9.22 -7.62
N ALA A 71 -8.53 -8.26 -6.79
CA ALA A 71 -8.07 -8.15 -5.41
C ALA A 71 -8.33 -9.43 -4.61
N SER A 72 -7.30 -9.86 -3.90
CA SER A 72 -7.29 -10.96 -2.94
C SER A 72 -7.04 -10.45 -1.52
N GLU A 73 -7.48 -11.25 -0.54
CA GLU A 73 -7.20 -11.03 0.86
C GLU A 73 -6.01 -11.88 1.27
N GLU A 74 -5.07 -11.25 1.97
CA GLU A 74 -3.86 -11.90 2.43
C GLU A 74 -3.61 -11.56 3.90
N GLN A 75 -2.97 -12.50 4.60
CA GLN A 75 -2.47 -12.29 5.94
C GLN A 75 -0.95 -12.21 5.90
N ILE A 76 -0.43 -11.15 6.49
CA ILE A 76 1.01 -10.91 6.55
C ILE A 76 1.48 -10.94 7.99
N PRO A 77 2.59 -11.63 8.29
CA PRO A 77 3.11 -11.66 9.64
C PRO A 77 3.60 -10.27 10.06
N ALA A 78 3.11 -9.77 11.17
CA ALA A 78 3.64 -8.61 11.87
C ALA A 78 4.31 -9.08 13.16
N TYR A 79 5.43 -8.45 13.53
CA TYR A 79 6.08 -8.77 14.80
C TYR A 79 5.80 -7.65 15.79
N THR A 80 5.24 -8.02 16.92
CA THR A 80 5.02 -7.08 18.02
C THR A 80 6.34 -6.66 18.65
N ALA A 81 6.29 -5.54 19.35
CA ALA A 81 7.42 -5.01 20.10
C ALA A 81 8.01 -5.98 21.14
N ASN A 82 7.24 -6.97 21.57
CA ASN A 82 7.63 -7.98 22.54
C ASN A 82 8.14 -9.28 21.86
N GLY A 83 8.34 -9.26 20.54
CA GLY A 83 8.77 -10.42 19.77
C GLY A 83 7.66 -11.44 19.47
N GLY A 84 6.39 -11.13 19.82
CA GLY A 84 5.24 -11.92 19.39
C GLY A 84 4.97 -11.73 17.90
N ALA A 85 4.51 -12.77 17.23
CA ALA A 85 4.00 -12.66 15.86
C ALA A 85 2.50 -12.38 15.92
N GLU A 86 2.08 -11.29 15.28
CA GLU A 86 0.68 -10.97 14.99
C GLU A 86 0.44 -11.10 13.49
N GLN A 87 -0.78 -11.31 13.09
CA GLN A 87 -1.17 -11.32 11.69
C GLN A 87 -1.84 -9.98 11.37
N MET A 88 -1.34 -9.29 10.36
CA MET A 88 -2.03 -8.14 9.79
C MET A 88 -2.80 -8.58 8.56
N GLU A 89 -3.91 -7.95 8.31
CA GLU A 89 -4.73 -8.20 7.13
C GLU A 89 -4.43 -7.18 6.04
N MET A 90 -4.45 -7.65 4.80
CA MET A 90 -4.20 -6.85 3.62
C MET A 90 -5.16 -7.25 2.50
N LEU A 91 -5.68 -6.27 1.78
CA LEU A 91 -6.23 -6.49 0.44
C LEU A 91 -5.17 -6.06 -0.57
N VAL A 92 -4.87 -6.91 -1.53
CA VAL A 92 -3.89 -6.65 -2.58
C VAL A 92 -4.45 -7.03 -3.95
N ALA A 93 -4.12 -6.24 -4.95
CA ALA A 93 -4.46 -6.48 -6.34
C ALA A 93 -3.30 -6.13 -7.26
N MET A 94 -3.14 -6.92 -8.32
CA MET A 94 -2.12 -6.71 -9.35
C MET A 94 -2.79 -6.77 -10.73
N PRO A 95 -3.53 -5.71 -11.14
CA PRO A 95 -4.31 -5.71 -12.38
C PRO A 95 -3.45 -5.89 -13.64
N ASN A 96 -2.17 -5.73 -13.50
CA ASN A 96 -1.14 -6.08 -14.48
C ASN A 96 0.14 -6.50 -13.76
N ALA A 97 1.12 -7.06 -14.47
CA ALA A 97 2.32 -7.66 -13.89
C ALA A 97 3.19 -6.70 -13.07
N ASP A 98 3.00 -5.40 -13.22
CA ASP A 98 3.94 -4.39 -12.73
C ASP A 98 3.31 -3.34 -11.80
N THR A 99 1.98 -3.34 -11.64
CA THR A 99 1.28 -2.36 -10.81
C THR A 99 0.58 -3.07 -9.66
N THR A 100 0.85 -2.64 -8.45
CA THR A 100 0.21 -3.18 -7.23
C THR A 100 -0.61 -2.10 -6.55
N TYR A 101 -1.83 -2.45 -6.17
CA TYR A 101 -2.70 -1.69 -5.28
C TYR A 101 -2.92 -2.49 -4.01
N ALA A 102 -2.72 -1.89 -2.85
CA ALA A 102 -2.94 -2.57 -1.59
C ALA A 102 -3.47 -1.63 -0.51
N ILE A 103 -4.26 -2.18 0.40
CA ILE A 103 -4.59 -1.56 1.67
C ILE A 103 -4.28 -2.53 2.79
N VAL A 104 -3.54 -2.06 3.77
CA VAL A 104 -3.19 -2.77 5.00
C VAL A 104 -3.82 -2.04 6.16
N TRP A 105 -4.30 -2.76 7.17
CA TRP A 105 -4.82 -2.13 8.38
C TRP A 105 -4.34 -2.85 9.63
N ASP A 106 -4.22 -2.05 10.70
CA ASP A 106 -3.82 -2.50 12.02
C ASP A 106 -4.78 -1.90 13.06
N ASP A 107 -5.34 -2.76 13.88
CA ASP A 107 -6.29 -2.40 14.93
C ASP A 107 -5.62 -1.94 16.23
N ASN A 108 -4.31 -2.01 16.31
CA ASN A 108 -3.57 -1.74 17.54
C ASN A 108 -2.32 -0.89 17.33
N PRO A 109 -2.41 0.25 16.64
CA PRO A 109 -1.26 1.15 16.57
C PRO A 109 -0.91 1.61 17.99
N PRO A 110 0.37 1.79 18.32
CA PRO A 110 0.82 2.12 19.68
C PRO A 110 0.49 3.56 20.10
N VAL A 111 -0.76 3.97 19.94
CA VAL A 111 -1.25 5.31 20.30
C VAL A 111 -2.23 5.21 21.46
N GLU A 112 -1.70 5.09 22.66
CA GLU A 112 -2.54 5.03 23.88
C GLU A 112 -3.23 6.37 24.23
N ARG A 113 -2.73 7.50 23.75
CA ARG A 113 -3.36 8.83 23.90
C ARG A 113 -2.95 9.71 22.71
N ALA A 114 -3.94 10.17 21.98
CA ALA A 114 -3.75 11.05 20.82
C ALA A 114 -3.30 12.47 21.24
N SER A 115 -2.09 12.62 21.72
CA SER A 115 -1.43 13.92 21.65
C SER A 115 -0.92 14.13 20.23
N GLY A 116 -0.89 15.36 19.74
CA GLY A 116 -0.39 15.66 18.38
C GLY A 116 0.99 15.06 18.13
N GLU A 117 1.88 15.05 19.12
CA GLU A 117 3.22 14.47 19.03
C GLU A 117 3.18 12.92 18.87
N ALA A 118 2.29 12.24 19.57
CA ALA A 118 2.16 10.78 19.47
C ALA A 118 1.61 10.37 18.10
N VAL A 119 0.65 11.13 17.57
CA VAL A 119 0.10 10.96 16.23
C VAL A 119 1.20 11.11 15.17
N GLU A 120 1.94 12.20 15.22
CA GLU A 120 3.03 12.47 14.30
C GLU A 120 4.11 11.38 14.34
N LYS A 121 4.47 10.95 15.55
CA LYS A 121 5.44 9.86 15.74
C LYS A 121 4.96 8.54 15.14
N THR A 122 3.67 8.20 15.31
CA THR A 122 3.09 6.97 14.74
C THR A 122 3.13 7.02 13.21
N LEU A 123 2.70 8.12 12.61
CA LEU A 123 2.72 8.29 11.16
C LEU A 123 4.15 8.31 10.60
N ASN A 124 5.09 8.94 11.30
CA ASN A 124 6.52 8.93 10.92
C ASN A 124 7.08 7.51 10.94
N ASN A 125 6.85 6.76 12.02
CA ASN A 125 7.34 5.39 12.14
C ASN A 125 6.76 4.48 11.05
N ALA A 126 5.47 4.62 10.75
CA ALA A 126 4.80 3.86 9.69
C ALA A 126 5.38 4.18 8.31
N ARG A 127 5.58 5.47 7.99
CA ARG A 127 6.24 5.90 6.75
C ARG A 127 7.65 5.32 6.64
N ASP A 128 8.47 5.52 7.68
CA ASP A 128 9.88 5.11 7.66
C ASP A 128 10.01 3.58 7.54
N GLY A 129 9.12 2.86 8.21
CA GLY A 129 9.03 1.41 8.09
C GLY A 129 8.66 0.97 6.67
N ALA A 130 7.69 1.62 6.04
CA ALA A 130 7.28 1.31 4.67
C ALA A 130 8.43 1.56 3.67
N LEU A 131 9.08 2.71 3.75
CA LEU A 131 10.21 3.06 2.88
C LEU A 131 11.39 2.09 3.03
N ALA A 132 11.75 1.77 4.27
CA ALA A 132 12.85 0.85 4.54
C ALA A 132 12.60 -0.54 3.93
N ARG A 133 11.35 -1.01 3.94
CA ARG A 133 10.99 -2.32 3.42
C ARG A 133 10.93 -2.40 1.92
N THR A 134 10.43 -1.36 1.30
CA THR A 134 10.37 -1.28 -0.17
C THR A 134 11.72 -0.92 -0.76
N HIS A 135 12.76 -0.76 0.08
CA HIS A 135 14.06 -0.24 -0.36
C HIS A 135 13.89 1.03 -1.20
N THR A 136 13.03 1.93 -0.73
CA THR A 136 12.73 3.18 -1.42
C THR A 136 13.26 4.38 -0.62
N THR A 137 13.75 5.36 -1.33
CA THR A 137 14.12 6.67 -0.78
C THR A 137 12.94 7.62 -0.88
N LEU A 138 12.62 8.33 0.19
CA LEU A 138 11.57 9.35 0.22
C LEU A 138 11.85 10.45 -0.82
N ILE A 139 10.89 10.73 -1.68
CA ILE A 139 10.98 11.80 -2.69
C ILE A 139 9.93 12.90 -2.51
N GLY A 140 8.89 12.64 -1.72
CA GLY A 140 7.85 13.63 -1.43
C GLY A 140 7.00 13.21 -0.24
N GLU A 141 6.54 14.20 0.52
CA GLU A 141 5.65 14.00 1.65
C GLU A 141 4.74 15.21 1.86
N THR A 142 3.49 14.96 2.23
CA THR A 142 2.54 15.99 2.66
C THR A 142 1.75 15.54 3.87
N HIS A 143 1.64 16.41 4.85
CA HIS A 143 0.76 16.25 6.00
C HIS A 143 -0.65 16.69 5.60
N ALA A 144 -1.63 15.87 5.89
CA ALA A 144 -3.01 16.08 5.46
C ALA A 144 -4.01 15.64 6.54
N LYS A 145 -5.28 15.92 6.28
CA LYS A 145 -6.40 15.26 6.96
C LYS A 145 -7.18 14.50 5.91
N TYR A 146 -7.57 13.28 6.22
CA TYR A 146 -8.47 12.47 5.40
C TYR A 146 -9.72 12.15 6.21
N LEU A 147 -10.88 12.58 5.73
CA LEU A 147 -12.16 12.44 6.46
C LEU A 147 -12.09 12.95 7.92
N GLY A 148 -11.31 14.02 8.16
CA GLY A 148 -11.10 14.59 9.50
C GLY A 148 -9.97 13.96 10.31
N TYR A 149 -9.49 12.80 9.95
CA TYR A 149 -8.41 12.09 10.64
C TYR A 149 -7.02 12.57 10.19
N PRO A 150 -6.02 12.56 11.08
CA PRO A 150 -4.63 12.79 10.70
C PRO A 150 -4.20 11.83 9.61
N ALA A 151 -3.61 12.37 8.56
CA ALA A 151 -3.17 11.59 7.42
C ALA A 151 -1.81 12.10 6.90
N ARG A 152 -1.12 11.23 6.16
CA ARG A 152 0.14 11.55 5.52
C ARG A 152 0.19 10.87 4.16
N ASN A 153 0.39 11.67 3.11
CA ASN A 153 0.72 11.14 1.80
C ASN A 153 2.23 11.22 1.61
N PHE A 154 2.83 10.18 1.09
CA PHE A 154 4.24 10.20 0.76
C PHE A 154 4.54 9.34 -0.47
N SER A 155 5.64 9.64 -1.10
CA SER A 155 6.16 8.86 -2.22
C SER A 155 7.63 8.53 -2.02
N GLY A 156 8.03 7.38 -2.53
CA GLY A 156 9.40 6.89 -2.51
C GLY A 156 9.79 6.34 -3.86
N ARG A 157 11.10 6.29 -4.12
CA ARG A 157 11.66 5.69 -5.33
C ARG A 157 12.74 4.70 -4.97
N ASN A 158 12.75 3.55 -5.62
CA ASN A 158 13.82 2.58 -5.49
C ASN A 158 14.93 2.81 -6.52
N ASP A 159 16.06 2.13 -6.35
CA ASP A 159 17.24 2.26 -7.23
C ASP A 159 16.96 1.83 -8.68
N SER A 160 15.95 0.99 -8.90
CA SER A 160 15.50 0.55 -10.23
C SER A 160 14.57 1.55 -10.90
N GLY A 161 14.23 2.68 -10.27
CA GLY A 161 13.32 3.71 -10.78
C GLY A 161 11.85 3.47 -10.44
N GLY A 162 11.52 2.37 -9.77
CA GLY A 162 10.16 2.07 -9.32
C GLY A 162 9.63 3.14 -8.38
N LEU A 163 8.36 3.49 -8.54
CA LEU A 163 7.65 4.48 -7.73
C LEU A 163 6.76 3.79 -6.72
N PHE A 164 6.83 4.24 -5.48
CA PHE A 164 5.97 3.85 -4.38
C PHE A 164 5.20 5.07 -3.89
N GLU A 165 3.88 5.00 -3.90
CA GLU A 165 3.01 6.04 -3.34
C GLU A 165 2.18 5.44 -2.21
N ALA A 166 2.03 6.17 -1.11
CA ALA A 166 1.23 5.71 0.01
C ALA A 166 0.47 6.84 0.70
N ARG A 167 -0.67 6.46 1.27
CA ARG A 167 -1.47 7.29 2.19
C ARG A 167 -1.62 6.56 3.50
N LEU A 168 -1.11 7.15 4.59
CA LEU A 168 -1.34 6.72 5.96
C LEU A 168 -2.51 7.52 6.53
N ILE A 169 -3.39 6.85 7.29
CA ILE A 169 -4.53 7.48 7.97
C ILE A 169 -4.62 6.87 9.37
N LEU A 170 -4.56 7.71 10.40
CA LEU A 170 -4.74 7.28 11.79
C LEU A 170 -6.12 7.64 12.27
N ALA A 171 -7.05 6.68 12.22
CA ALA A 171 -8.44 6.85 12.61
C ALA A 171 -8.70 6.22 13.98
N GLY A 172 -8.55 7.03 15.04
CA GLY A 172 -8.67 6.55 16.42
C GLY A 172 -7.58 5.54 16.76
N LYS A 173 -7.96 4.28 16.97
CA LYS A 173 -7.04 3.17 17.27
C LYS A 173 -6.68 2.34 16.03
N LYS A 174 -7.09 2.75 14.84
CA LYS A 174 -6.80 2.03 13.60
C LYS A 174 -5.84 2.83 12.73
N LEU A 175 -4.84 2.16 12.23
CA LEU A 175 -3.94 2.69 11.21
C LEU A 175 -4.24 2.01 9.88
N TYR A 176 -4.57 2.80 8.87
CA TYR A 176 -4.74 2.34 7.51
C TYR A 176 -3.57 2.82 6.66
N MET A 177 -3.04 1.95 5.82
CA MET A 177 -2.05 2.31 4.82
C MET A 177 -2.50 1.84 3.44
N MET A 178 -2.80 2.79 2.59
CA MET A 178 -3.07 2.56 1.17
C MET A 178 -1.76 2.68 0.40
N ILE A 179 -1.54 1.80 -0.55
CA ILE A 179 -0.29 1.69 -1.30
C ILE A 179 -0.58 1.53 -2.78
N VAL A 180 0.19 2.26 -3.60
CA VAL A 180 0.33 2.01 -5.03
C VAL A 180 1.82 1.86 -5.35
N ALA A 181 2.20 0.73 -5.93
CA ALA A 181 3.55 0.49 -6.39
C ALA A 181 3.57 0.32 -7.92
N LEU A 182 4.47 1.02 -8.57
CA LEU A 182 4.59 1.13 -10.02
C LEU A 182 6.04 0.83 -10.45
N PRO A 183 6.26 0.23 -11.63
CA PRO A 183 7.62 -0.08 -12.11
C PRO A 183 8.43 1.19 -12.43
N ALA A 184 7.74 2.28 -12.75
CA ALA A 184 8.34 3.59 -13.01
C ALA A 184 7.27 4.69 -12.88
N ALA A 185 7.71 5.93 -12.71
CA ALA A 185 6.79 7.08 -12.65
C ALA A 185 5.99 7.26 -13.97
N SER A 186 6.54 6.86 -15.10
CA SER A 186 5.85 6.90 -16.39
C SER A 186 4.69 5.91 -16.53
N ALA A 187 4.64 4.88 -15.67
CA ALA A 187 3.53 3.93 -15.61
C ALA A 187 2.34 4.45 -14.78
N ARG A 188 2.51 5.59 -14.11
CA ARG A 188 1.46 6.19 -13.29
C ARG A 188 0.32 6.71 -14.16
N ARG A 189 -0.88 6.21 -13.87
CA ARG A 189 -2.13 6.70 -14.44
C ARG A 189 -2.84 7.48 -13.34
N ASP A 190 -2.90 8.79 -13.49
CA ASP A 190 -3.44 9.70 -12.47
C ASP A 190 -4.88 9.35 -12.10
N GLU A 191 -5.69 9.00 -13.09
CA GLU A 191 -7.09 8.62 -12.87
C GLU A 191 -7.21 7.40 -11.96
N ASP A 192 -6.49 6.32 -12.26
CA ASP A 192 -6.57 5.07 -11.49
C ASP A 192 -5.99 5.25 -10.08
N VAL A 193 -4.83 5.91 -9.96
CA VAL A 193 -4.18 6.16 -8.66
C VAL A 193 -5.04 7.06 -7.77
N ASN A 194 -5.60 8.12 -8.33
CA ASN A 194 -6.46 9.04 -7.58
C ASN A 194 -7.79 8.35 -7.20
N HIS A 195 -8.41 7.59 -8.14
CA HIS A 195 -9.60 6.80 -7.85
C HIS A 195 -9.37 5.89 -6.63
N PHE A 196 -8.29 5.11 -6.64
CA PHE A 196 -7.96 4.24 -5.53
C PHE A 196 -7.84 5.00 -4.21
N PHE A 197 -7.00 6.04 -4.15
CA PHE A 197 -6.78 6.79 -2.92
C PHE A 197 -8.03 7.52 -2.41
N ASP A 198 -8.92 7.95 -3.28
CA ASP A 198 -10.10 8.73 -2.91
C ASP A 198 -11.35 7.85 -2.67
N SER A 199 -11.27 6.56 -3.01
CA SER A 199 -12.37 5.60 -2.84
C SER A 199 -12.60 5.15 -1.39
N LEU A 200 -11.60 5.30 -0.51
CA LEU A 200 -11.68 4.83 0.86
C LEU A 200 -12.76 5.59 1.64
N LYS A 201 -13.64 4.84 2.28
CA LYS A 201 -14.66 5.34 3.21
C LYS A 201 -14.44 4.69 4.56
N LEU A 202 -14.37 5.50 5.62
CA LEU A 202 -14.20 5.01 6.98
C LEU A 202 -15.53 5.04 7.71
N ASN A 203 -15.85 3.96 8.43
CA ASN A 203 -17.04 3.89 9.25
C ASN A 203 -16.86 4.82 10.48
N GLY A 204 -17.87 5.64 10.77
CA GLY A 204 -17.82 6.59 11.89
C GLY A 204 -17.25 7.98 11.53
N ALA A 205 -16.87 8.23 10.29
CA ALA A 205 -16.56 9.57 9.79
C ALA A 205 -17.86 10.38 9.54
N HIS A 206 -18.77 10.39 10.52
CA HIS A 206 -19.88 11.36 10.51
C HIS A 206 -19.39 12.63 11.18
N GLY A 207 -19.42 13.70 10.42
CA GLY A 207 -18.89 15.01 10.80
C GLY A 207 -19.26 15.43 12.23
N GLN A 208 -18.22 15.77 13.00
CA GLN A 208 -18.32 16.71 14.10
C GLN A 208 -17.96 18.08 13.58
#